data_de1fc2d9a4381d64ad363c71dd95a658
#
_entry.id   de1fc2d9a4381d64ad363c71dd95a658
#
_cell.length_a   1.000
_cell.length_b   1.000
_cell.length_c   1.000
_cell.angle_alpha   90.00
_cell.angle_beta   90.00
_cell.angle_gamma   90.00
#
_symmetry.space_group_name_H-M   'P 1'
#
loop_
_entity.id
_entity.type
_entity.pdbx_description
1 polymer ?
#
loop_
_entity_poly.entity_id
_entity_poly.type
_entity_poly.pdbx_seq_one_letter_code
_entity_poly.pdbx_strand_id
1 'polypeptide(L)'
;MSSWNPGSPAGLPATQPATQPSGPTAAYDALLKQHVDARGMVDYRALHRSPKSLKRYVDGLAAVDLDALPRDGKLATLINAYNAFTLQLIVEHWPVDSIMDIPEDKRWEHRRWDLGGRKYSLNEIEHQVIRKRFDEPRIHFVLVCAAVGCPPLRREAYVDDRLDAQLADQTRYVHDHETWYRFDRRRGVLHLTKLYDWYAGDFEQAAGSVWKYVAPRVDGVETAGPKPDIRWIDYDWRLNDVNNGPEG
;
A
#
# COMPACT_ATOMS: atom_id res chain seq x y z
N MET A 1 4.97 -39.98 43.63
CA MET A 1 3.97 -38.94 43.25
C MET A 1 4.76 -37.65 43.01
N SER A 2 5.14 -37.40 41.78
CA SER A 2 5.87 -36.20 41.37
C SER A 2 4.87 -35.20 40.78
N SER A 3 4.73 -34.08 41.44
CA SER A 3 3.86 -32.95 41.01
C SER A 3 4.54 -32.21 39.86
N TRP A 4 3.95 -32.30 38.66
CA TRP A 4 4.31 -31.51 37.50
C TRP A 4 3.77 -30.08 37.72
N ASN A 5 4.63 -29.08 37.64
CA ASN A 5 4.28 -27.66 37.74
C ASN A 5 4.43 -27.03 36.33
N PRO A 6 3.33 -26.63 35.64
CA PRO A 6 3.43 -25.96 34.38
C PRO A 6 3.87 -24.51 34.60
N GLY A 7 5.08 -24.18 34.15
CA GLY A 7 5.61 -22.82 34.16
C GLY A 7 4.68 -21.85 33.44
N SER A 8 4.49 -20.68 34.05
CA SER A 8 3.74 -19.56 33.46
C SER A 8 4.24 -19.22 32.07
N PRO A 9 3.38 -18.92 31.10
CA PRO A 9 3.81 -18.46 29.78
C PRO A 9 4.57 -17.14 29.95
N ALA A 10 5.77 -17.08 29.33
CA ALA A 10 6.56 -15.88 29.24
C ALA A 10 5.70 -14.79 28.59
N GLY A 11 5.54 -13.67 29.31
CA GLY A 11 4.78 -12.51 28.79
C GLY A 11 5.40 -12.05 27.48
N LEU A 12 4.53 -11.72 26.51
CA LEU A 12 4.93 -11.06 25.27
C LEU A 12 5.79 -9.84 25.62
N PRO A 13 6.89 -9.59 24.89
CA PRO A 13 7.71 -8.41 25.12
C PRO A 13 6.80 -7.18 24.99
N ALA A 14 6.89 -6.27 25.96
CA ALA A 14 6.15 -5.01 25.94
C ALA A 14 6.47 -4.29 24.63
N THR A 15 5.46 -4.10 23.78
CA THR A 15 5.54 -3.29 22.58
C THR A 15 5.98 -1.89 23.02
N GLN A 16 7.16 -1.46 22.55
CA GLN A 16 7.58 -0.06 22.73
C GLN A 16 6.46 0.85 22.21
N PRO A 17 6.15 1.95 22.87
CA PRO A 17 5.14 2.87 22.38
C PRO A 17 5.54 3.32 20.97
N ALA A 18 4.60 3.16 20.03
CA ALA A 18 4.84 3.50 18.63
C ALA A 18 5.29 4.95 18.53
N THR A 19 6.48 5.18 17.96
CA THR A 19 7.00 6.53 17.74
C THR A 19 6.02 7.30 16.84
N GLN A 20 5.58 8.45 17.30
CA GLN A 20 4.71 9.31 16.49
C GLN A 20 5.54 9.90 15.33
N PRO A 21 4.99 10.01 14.12
CA PRO A 21 5.67 10.70 13.04
C PRO A 21 6.08 12.11 13.46
N SER A 22 7.23 12.58 12.99
CA SER A 22 7.75 13.92 13.28
C SER A 22 7.93 14.73 11.98
N GLY A 23 8.07 16.04 12.11
CA GLY A 23 8.35 16.92 10.99
C GLY A 23 7.33 16.82 9.83
N PRO A 24 7.79 16.83 8.57
CA PRO A 24 6.91 16.74 7.39
C PRO A 24 6.04 15.49 7.35
N THR A 25 6.54 14.35 7.82
CA THR A 25 5.80 13.08 7.88
C THR A 25 4.60 13.19 8.83
N ALA A 26 4.72 13.90 9.96
CA ALA A 26 3.60 14.15 10.86
C ALA A 26 2.49 14.99 10.21
N ALA A 27 2.86 15.96 9.39
CA ALA A 27 1.89 16.77 8.66
C ALA A 27 1.13 15.94 7.61
N TYR A 28 1.82 15.02 6.92
CA TYR A 28 1.19 14.10 5.98
C TYR A 28 0.31 13.07 6.70
N ASP A 29 0.74 12.54 7.81
CA ASP A 29 -0.04 11.65 8.68
C ASP A 29 -1.35 12.30 9.14
N ALA A 30 -1.31 13.56 9.57
CA ALA A 30 -2.49 14.32 9.94
C ALA A 30 -3.44 14.55 8.75
N LEU A 31 -2.90 14.80 7.56
CA LEU A 31 -3.67 14.94 6.33
C LEU A 31 -4.39 13.63 5.98
N LEU A 32 -3.70 12.49 6.04
CA LEU A 32 -4.30 11.19 5.80
C LEU A 32 -5.44 10.91 6.78
N LYS A 33 -5.24 11.16 8.08
CA LYS A 33 -6.27 11.00 9.11
C LYS A 33 -7.50 11.85 8.88
N GLN A 34 -7.33 13.03 8.30
CA GLN A 34 -8.41 13.97 8.01
C GLN A 34 -9.21 13.59 6.77
N HIS A 35 -8.56 13.09 5.72
CA HIS A 35 -9.16 12.95 4.39
C HIS A 35 -9.33 11.51 3.92
N VAL A 36 -8.85 10.51 4.68
CA VAL A 36 -9.01 9.10 4.37
C VAL A 36 -9.92 8.46 5.41
N ASP A 37 -10.97 7.77 4.97
CA ASP A 37 -11.90 7.07 5.87
C ASP A 37 -11.34 5.71 6.35
N ALA A 38 -12.08 5.00 7.21
CA ALA A 38 -11.67 3.71 7.76
C ALA A 38 -11.54 2.60 6.69
N ARG A 39 -12.15 2.78 5.53
CA ARG A 39 -12.08 1.86 4.38
C ARG A 39 -10.94 2.21 3.43
N GLY A 40 -10.17 3.28 3.70
CA GLY A 40 -9.10 3.78 2.84
C GLY A 40 -9.59 4.57 1.62
N MET A 41 -10.87 5.01 1.65
CA MET A 41 -11.44 5.88 0.63
C MET A 41 -11.11 7.33 0.94
N VAL A 42 -10.93 8.15 -0.10
CA VAL A 42 -10.41 9.52 0.01
C VAL A 42 -11.51 10.55 -0.24
N ASP A 43 -11.62 11.55 0.62
CA ASP A 43 -12.43 12.75 0.36
C ASP A 43 -11.68 13.72 -0.58
N TYR A 44 -11.66 13.38 -1.87
CA TYR A 44 -11.01 14.22 -2.88
C TYR A 44 -11.65 15.59 -3.01
N ARG A 45 -12.96 15.70 -2.79
CA ARG A 45 -13.67 17.00 -2.81
C ARG A 45 -13.14 17.94 -1.74
N ALA A 46 -12.94 17.45 -0.51
CA ALA A 46 -12.38 18.26 0.57
C ALA A 46 -10.90 18.60 0.31
N LEU A 47 -10.10 17.64 -0.18
CA LEU A 47 -8.72 17.90 -0.58
C LEU A 47 -8.61 18.94 -1.69
N HIS A 48 -9.48 18.88 -2.72
CA HIS A 48 -9.49 19.86 -3.81
C HIS A 48 -9.87 21.27 -3.31
N ARG A 49 -10.82 21.38 -2.38
CA ARG A 49 -11.17 22.67 -1.78
C ARG A 49 -10.07 23.26 -0.89
N SER A 50 -9.23 22.43 -0.30
CA SER A 50 -8.17 22.85 0.62
C SER A 50 -6.83 22.14 0.37
N PRO A 51 -6.20 22.31 -0.82
CA PRO A 51 -5.03 21.54 -1.23
C PRO A 51 -3.72 21.96 -0.57
N LYS A 52 -3.71 23.05 0.20
CA LYS A 52 -2.47 23.68 0.72
C LYS A 52 -1.59 22.72 1.55
N SER A 53 -2.21 21.88 2.38
CA SER A 53 -1.45 20.95 3.23
C SER A 53 -0.78 19.84 2.41
N LEU A 54 -1.52 19.27 1.44
CA LEU A 54 -0.98 18.28 0.50
C LEU A 54 0.15 18.89 -0.33
N LYS A 55 -0.10 20.07 -0.93
CA LYS A 55 0.91 20.76 -1.72
C LYS A 55 2.18 21.06 -0.93
N ARG A 56 2.07 21.54 0.31
CA ARG A 56 3.22 21.81 1.17
C ARG A 56 4.05 20.55 1.44
N TYR A 57 3.39 19.42 1.68
CA TYR A 57 4.08 18.15 1.86
C TYR A 57 4.82 17.73 0.60
N VAL A 58 4.14 17.76 -0.54
CA VAL A 58 4.72 17.42 -1.85
C VAL A 58 5.89 18.33 -2.21
N ASP A 59 5.74 19.64 -2.04
CA ASP A 59 6.84 20.60 -2.27
C ASP A 59 8.06 20.31 -1.38
N GLY A 60 7.82 19.89 -0.13
CA GLY A 60 8.88 19.54 0.82
C GLY A 60 9.69 18.31 0.45
N LEU A 61 9.12 17.40 -0.34
CA LEU A 61 9.83 16.19 -0.78
C LEU A 61 11.03 16.48 -1.68
N ALA A 62 11.07 17.63 -2.35
CA ALA A 62 12.19 18.06 -3.16
C ALA A 62 13.50 18.21 -2.35
N ALA A 63 13.39 18.59 -1.07
CA ALA A 63 14.55 18.84 -0.20
C ALA A 63 14.97 17.60 0.63
N VAL A 64 14.29 16.45 0.49
CA VAL A 64 14.61 15.25 1.27
C VAL A 64 15.93 14.64 0.78
N ASP A 65 16.89 14.46 1.67
CA ASP A 65 18.09 13.68 1.39
C ASP A 65 17.78 12.18 1.54
N LEU A 66 17.37 11.55 0.43
CA LEU A 66 17.06 10.12 0.42
C LEU A 66 18.29 9.25 0.73
N ASP A 67 19.50 9.73 0.45
CA ASP A 67 20.72 8.94 0.63
C ASP A 67 21.18 8.95 2.10
N ALA A 68 20.81 9.96 2.86
CA ALA A 68 21.03 10.01 4.30
C ALA A 68 20.07 9.10 5.11
N LEU A 69 18.96 8.64 4.52
CA LEU A 69 17.99 7.82 5.22
C LEU A 69 18.44 6.35 5.31
N PRO A 70 18.17 5.67 6.45
CA PRO A 70 18.31 4.23 6.54
C PRO A 70 17.36 3.54 5.55
N ARG A 71 17.60 2.25 5.26
CA ARG A 71 16.87 1.49 4.24
C ARG A 71 15.34 1.63 4.40
N ASP A 72 14.84 1.40 5.59
CA ASP A 72 13.40 1.40 5.85
C ASP A 72 12.81 2.82 5.87
N GLY A 73 13.55 3.80 6.37
CA GLY A 73 13.20 5.22 6.27
C GLY A 73 13.14 5.71 4.81
N LYS A 74 14.08 5.24 3.98
CA LYS A 74 14.06 5.52 2.54
C LYS A 74 12.84 4.91 1.87
N LEU A 75 12.53 3.63 2.13
CA LEU A 75 11.35 2.96 1.56
C LEU A 75 10.05 3.61 2.04
N ALA A 76 9.91 3.90 3.34
CA ALA A 76 8.75 4.59 3.88
C ALA A 76 8.52 5.96 3.21
N THR A 77 9.61 6.73 3.03
CA THR A 77 9.55 8.03 2.35
C THR A 77 9.12 7.90 0.89
N LEU A 78 9.62 6.90 0.16
CA LEU A 78 9.26 6.64 -1.23
C LEU A 78 7.78 6.23 -1.36
N ILE A 79 7.27 5.40 -0.47
CA ILE A 79 5.85 5.01 -0.43
C ILE A 79 4.97 6.23 -0.16
N ASN A 80 5.30 7.03 0.85
CA ASN A 80 4.56 8.26 1.18
C ASN A 80 4.60 9.26 0.02
N ALA A 81 5.74 9.42 -0.65
CA ALA A 81 5.89 10.30 -1.79
C ALA A 81 5.01 9.85 -2.97
N TYR A 82 5.05 8.57 -3.34
CA TYR A 82 4.21 8.02 -4.41
C TYR A 82 2.73 8.26 -4.14
N ASN A 83 2.27 7.93 -2.94
CA ASN A 83 0.88 8.10 -2.55
C ASN A 83 0.47 9.59 -2.52
N ALA A 84 1.30 10.49 -2.00
CA ALA A 84 1.02 11.92 -1.98
C ALA A 84 0.99 12.53 -3.39
N PHE A 85 1.88 12.09 -4.28
CA PHE A 85 1.88 12.51 -5.69
C PHE A 85 0.64 12.02 -6.42
N THR A 86 0.19 10.79 -6.14
CA THR A 86 -1.06 10.26 -6.69
C THR A 86 -2.27 11.05 -6.19
N LEU A 87 -2.34 11.36 -4.89
CA LEU A 87 -3.39 12.22 -4.33
C LEU A 87 -3.40 13.59 -5.01
N GLN A 88 -2.23 14.22 -5.18
CA GLN A 88 -2.13 15.53 -5.83
C GLN A 88 -2.53 15.45 -7.30
N LEU A 89 -2.15 14.39 -8.02
CA LEU A 89 -2.55 14.18 -9.42
C LEU A 89 -4.08 14.18 -9.57
N ILE A 90 -4.79 13.46 -8.71
CA ILE A 90 -6.26 13.44 -8.72
C ILE A 90 -6.83 14.81 -8.35
N VAL A 91 -6.31 15.46 -7.30
CA VAL A 91 -6.78 16.80 -6.87
C VAL A 91 -6.64 17.85 -7.97
N GLU A 92 -5.58 17.80 -8.76
CA GLU A 92 -5.33 18.71 -9.88
C GLU A 92 -6.26 18.49 -11.07
N HIS A 93 -6.78 17.27 -11.24
CA HIS A 93 -7.70 16.93 -12.34
C HIS A 93 -9.15 16.78 -11.87
N TRP A 94 -9.42 17.05 -10.59
CA TRP A 94 -10.76 16.93 -10.02
C TRP A 94 -11.78 17.86 -10.70
N PRO A 95 -13.04 17.41 -11.01
CA PRO A 95 -13.55 16.06 -10.74
C PRO A 95 -13.21 15.06 -11.85
N VAL A 96 -12.91 13.83 -11.45
CA VAL A 96 -12.75 12.67 -12.34
C VAL A 96 -13.40 11.45 -11.70
N ASP A 97 -13.92 10.53 -12.47
CA ASP A 97 -14.52 9.27 -11.97
C ASP A 97 -13.48 8.14 -11.87
N SER A 98 -12.35 8.30 -12.53
CA SER A 98 -11.23 7.37 -12.56
C SER A 98 -9.92 8.11 -12.81
N ILE A 99 -8.79 7.57 -12.32
CA ILE A 99 -7.47 8.02 -12.76
C ILE A 99 -7.29 7.80 -14.27
N MET A 100 -8.05 6.87 -14.87
CA MET A 100 -8.02 6.59 -16.31
C MET A 100 -8.58 7.72 -17.16
N ASP A 101 -9.37 8.65 -16.58
CA ASP A 101 -9.89 9.83 -17.26
C ASP A 101 -8.82 10.91 -17.49
N ILE A 102 -7.72 10.83 -16.74
CA ILE A 102 -6.57 11.71 -16.95
C ILE A 102 -5.85 11.27 -18.23
N PRO A 103 -5.43 12.19 -19.11
CA PRO A 103 -4.67 11.85 -20.31
C PRO A 103 -3.46 10.96 -20.01
N GLU A 104 -3.22 9.95 -20.84
CA GLU A 104 -2.18 8.93 -20.61
C GLU A 104 -0.79 9.53 -20.38
N ASP A 105 -0.42 10.54 -21.15
CA ASP A 105 0.85 11.27 -21.05
C ASP A 105 0.98 12.09 -19.76
N LYS A 106 -0.08 12.27 -19.00
CA LYS A 106 -0.11 13.01 -17.74
C LYS A 106 -0.29 12.14 -16.49
N ARG A 107 -0.59 10.87 -16.66
CA ARG A 107 -0.81 9.92 -15.57
C ARG A 107 0.52 9.49 -14.93
N TRP A 108 0.92 8.27 -15.19
CA TRP A 108 2.05 7.62 -14.51
C TRP A 108 3.41 7.94 -15.09
N GLU A 109 3.48 8.25 -16.39
CA GLU A 109 4.76 8.46 -17.11
C GLU A 109 5.24 9.91 -17.07
N HIS A 110 4.41 10.86 -16.63
CA HIS A 110 4.79 12.27 -16.60
C HIS A 110 5.84 12.54 -15.54
N ARG A 111 7.07 12.85 -15.99
CA ARG A 111 8.21 13.18 -15.13
C ARG A 111 8.10 14.61 -14.59
N ARG A 112 7.35 14.78 -13.52
CA ARG A 112 7.03 16.10 -12.94
C ARG A 112 7.32 16.24 -11.44
N TRP A 113 7.45 15.12 -10.72
CA TRP A 113 7.52 15.10 -9.28
C TRP A 113 8.94 15.30 -8.77
N ASP A 114 9.18 16.38 -7.98
CA ASP A 114 10.48 16.62 -7.35
C ASP A 114 10.60 15.79 -6.07
N LEU A 115 11.59 14.91 -6.05
CA LEU A 115 11.90 14.05 -4.91
C LEU A 115 13.43 13.96 -4.74
N GLY A 116 13.94 14.45 -3.60
CA GLY A 116 15.37 14.44 -3.34
C GLY A 116 16.19 15.21 -4.39
N GLY A 117 15.68 16.35 -4.86
CA GLY A 117 16.33 17.20 -5.87
C GLY A 117 16.33 16.66 -7.30
N ARG A 118 15.54 15.61 -7.58
CA ARG A 118 15.40 15.03 -8.92
C ARG A 118 13.93 14.90 -9.31
N LYS A 119 13.66 15.04 -10.61
CA LYS A 119 12.32 14.82 -11.15
C LYS A 119 12.09 13.37 -11.50
N TYR A 120 10.90 12.88 -11.12
CA TYR A 120 10.43 11.53 -11.39
C TYR A 120 9.02 11.54 -11.95
N SER A 121 8.66 10.49 -12.67
CA SER A 121 7.27 10.06 -12.86
C SER A 121 6.86 9.09 -11.73
N LEU A 122 5.57 8.86 -11.56
CA LEU A 122 5.08 7.82 -10.64
C LEU A 122 5.66 6.45 -11.03
N ASN A 123 5.65 6.15 -12.33
CA ASN A 123 6.17 4.90 -12.88
C ASN A 123 7.67 4.72 -12.60
N GLU A 124 8.45 5.80 -12.69
CA GLU A 124 9.88 5.73 -12.34
C GLU A 124 10.10 5.47 -10.85
N ILE A 125 9.31 6.10 -9.96
CA ILE A 125 9.42 5.85 -8.51
C ILE A 125 9.14 4.38 -8.21
N GLU A 126 8.06 3.83 -8.76
CA GLU A 126 7.69 2.43 -8.54
C GLU A 126 8.69 1.47 -9.19
N HIS A 127 8.87 1.55 -10.52
CA HIS A 127 9.57 0.52 -11.26
C HIS A 127 11.10 0.71 -11.33
N GLN A 128 11.60 1.95 -11.26
CA GLN A 128 13.05 2.20 -11.38
C GLN A 128 13.72 2.46 -10.03
N VAL A 129 12.96 2.92 -9.02
CA VAL A 129 13.52 3.20 -7.71
C VAL A 129 13.12 2.11 -6.71
N ILE A 130 11.83 1.92 -6.41
CA ILE A 130 11.39 1.01 -5.36
C ILE A 130 11.69 -0.44 -5.75
N ARG A 131 11.08 -0.94 -6.84
CA ARG A 131 11.21 -2.35 -7.25
C ARG A 131 12.64 -2.79 -7.54
N LYS A 132 13.52 -1.88 -7.98
CA LYS A 132 14.93 -2.22 -8.26
C LYS A 132 15.83 -2.21 -7.03
N ARG A 133 15.46 -1.49 -5.98
CA ARG A 133 16.32 -1.29 -4.81
C ARG A 133 15.86 -2.03 -3.56
N PHE A 134 14.61 -2.49 -3.58
CA PHE A 134 14.01 -3.14 -2.42
C PHE A 134 13.36 -4.45 -2.86
N ASP A 135 13.87 -5.56 -2.35
CA ASP A 135 13.25 -6.89 -2.53
C ASP A 135 12.05 -7.00 -1.58
N GLU A 136 10.98 -6.22 -1.85
CA GLU A 136 9.85 -6.08 -0.96
C GLU A 136 8.52 -6.13 -1.74
N PRO A 137 7.97 -7.32 -2.02
CA PRO A 137 6.76 -7.44 -2.84
C PRO A 137 5.50 -6.87 -2.17
N ARG A 138 5.51 -6.63 -0.85
CA ARG A 138 4.39 -6.00 -0.14
C ARG A 138 4.15 -4.55 -0.58
N ILE A 139 5.10 -3.94 -1.30
CA ILE A 139 4.90 -2.59 -1.87
C ILE A 139 3.66 -2.52 -2.77
N HIS A 140 3.31 -3.62 -3.45
CA HIS A 140 2.13 -3.69 -4.32
C HIS A 140 0.80 -3.58 -3.57
N PHE A 141 0.82 -3.67 -2.24
CA PHE A 141 -0.36 -3.47 -1.39
C PHE A 141 -0.40 -2.09 -0.73
N VAL A 142 0.64 -1.25 -0.94
CA VAL A 142 0.77 0.05 -0.28
C VAL A 142 0.98 1.22 -1.23
N LEU A 143 1.37 0.97 -2.48
CA LEU A 143 1.39 1.96 -3.54
C LEU A 143 -0.01 2.06 -4.15
N VAL A 144 -0.71 3.17 -3.88
CA VAL A 144 -2.13 3.31 -4.22
C VAL A 144 -2.30 4.13 -5.49
N CYS A 145 -2.91 3.52 -6.50
CA CYS A 145 -3.15 4.14 -7.81
C CYS A 145 -4.49 4.88 -7.92
N ALA A 146 -5.10 5.27 -6.79
CA ALA A 146 -6.37 5.97 -6.71
C ALA A 146 -7.59 5.21 -7.26
N ALA A 147 -7.56 3.88 -7.33
CA ALA A 147 -8.66 3.04 -7.78
C ALA A 147 -9.27 2.23 -6.64
N VAL A 148 -10.57 1.92 -6.72
CA VAL A 148 -11.26 1.02 -5.75
C VAL A 148 -10.62 -0.36 -5.73
N GLY A 149 -10.14 -0.85 -6.87
CA GLY A 149 -9.45 -2.13 -6.97
C GLY A 149 -8.05 -2.15 -6.32
N CYS A 150 -7.45 -0.99 -6.02
CA CYS A 150 -6.24 -0.91 -5.20
C CYS A 150 -6.52 -1.38 -3.77
N PRO A 151 -5.54 -1.96 -3.08
CA PRO A 151 -5.56 -1.99 -1.62
C PRO A 151 -5.77 -0.58 -1.04
N PRO A 152 -6.45 -0.47 0.11
CA PRO A 152 -6.86 0.82 0.63
C PRO A 152 -5.67 1.71 1.01
N LEU A 153 -5.80 3.01 0.80
CA LEU A 153 -4.85 3.98 1.31
C LEU A 153 -4.92 4.00 2.84
N ARG A 154 -3.77 3.83 3.51
CA ARG A 154 -3.74 3.89 4.97
C ARG A 154 -4.02 5.31 5.48
N ARG A 155 -4.71 5.38 6.62
CA ARG A 155 -4.98 6.65 7.33
C ARG A 155 -3.77 7.16 8.12
N GLU A 156 -2.60 6.56 7.94
CA GLU A 156 -1.36 6.97 8.58
C GLU A 156 -0.21 6.94 7.58
N ALA A 157 0.79 7.79 7.82
CA ALA A 157 2.02 7.76 7.05
C ALA A 157 2.87 6.55 7.41
N TYR A 158 3.62 6.05 6.44
CA TYR A 158 4.64 5.04 6.68
C TYR A 158 5.85 5.67 7.38
N VAL A 159 6.42 4.96 8.35
CA VAL A 159 7.57 5.41 9.14
C VAL A 159 8.57 4.27 9.29
N ASP A 160 9.85 4.60 9.37
CA ASP A 160 10.97 3.67 9.37
C ASP A 160 10.90 2.62 10.48
N ASP A 161 10.67 3.05 11.71
CA ASP A 161 10.63 2.19 12.90
C ASP A 161 9.43 1.23 12.97
N ARG A 162 8.42 1.43 12.12
CA ARG A 162 7.20 0.60 12.03
C ARG A 162 6.94 0.06 10.64
N LEU A 163 7.81 0.31 9.67
CA LEU A 163 7.54 -0.02 8.26
C LEU A 163 7.18 -1.49 8.07
N ASP A 164 7.95 -2.41 8.65
CA ASP A 164 7.68 -3.84 8.51
C ASP A 164 6.30 -4.23 9.07
N ALA A 165 5.94 -3.70 10.25
CA ALA A 165 4.62 -3.92 10.85
C ALA A 165 3.49 -3.31 9.99
N GLN A 166 3.69 -2.11 9.41
CA GLN A 166 2.71 -1.47 8.53
C GLN A 166 2.51 -2.25 7.22
N LEU A 167 3.60 -2.76 6.63
CA LEU A 167 3.55 -3.61 5.43
C LEU A 167 2.88 -4.96 5.71
N ALA A 168 3.19 -5.58 6.85
CA ALA A 168 2.55 -6.83 7.27
C ALA A 168 1.06 -6.66 7.53
N ASP A 169 0.67 -5.58 8.20
CA ASP A 169 -0.72 -5.25 8.48
C ASP A 169 -1.53 -5.03 7.20
N GLN A 170 -0.99 -4.26 6.26
CA GLN A 170 -1.64 -4.03 4.97
C GLN A 170 -1.76 -5.31 4.14
N THR A 171 -0.72 -6.16 4.18
CA THR A 171 -0.75 -7.47 3.52
C THR A 171 -1.85 -8.34 4.10
N ARG A 172 -1.97 -8.41 5.44
CA ARG A 172 -3.04 -9.15 6.12
C ARG A 172 -4.42 -8.59 5.72
N TYR A 173 -4.59 -7.26 5.75
CA TYR A 173 -5.84 -6.62 5.35
C TYR A 173 -6.29 -7.07 3.96
N VAL A 174 -5.38 -7.10 2.97
CA VAL A 174 -5.69 -7.55 1.60
C VAL A 174 -6.20 -9.00 1.58
N HIS A 175 -5.62 -9.88 2.41
CA HIS A 175 -6.00 -11.31 2.44
C HIS A 175 -7.24 -11.58 3.29
N ASP A 176 -7.62 -10.67 4.17
CA ASP A 176 -8.82 -10.80 5.02
C ASP A 176 -10.08 -10.26 4.33
N HIS A 177 -9.98 -9.62 3.14
CA HIS A 177 -11.09 -8.97 2.48
C HIS A 177 -11.39 -9.55 1.09
N GLU A 178 -12.64 -9.92 0.85
CA GLU A 178 -13.10 -10.55 -0.40
C GLU A 178 -12.93 -9.69 -1.66
N THR A 179 -12.76 -8.40 -1.51
CA THR A 179 -12.44 -7.47 -2.61
C THR A 179 -11.13 -7.84 -3.32
N TRP A 180 -10.13 -8.35 -2.59
CA TRP A 180 -8.80 -8.65 -3.13
C TRP A 180 -8.42 -10.12 -3.04
N TYR A 181 -9.11 -10.87 -2.16
CA TYR A 181 -8.81 -12.26 -1.88
C TYR A 181 -10.07 -13.04 -1.55
N ARG A 182 -10.30 -14.18 -2.21
CA ARG A 182 -11.43 -15.07 -1.91
C ARG A 182 -11.07 -16.51 -2.25
N PHE A 183 -11.25 -17.42 -1.31
CA PHE A 183 -11.01 -18.85 -1.52
C PHE A 183 -12.32 -19.65 -1.50
N ASP A 184 -12.73 -20.17 -2.66
CA ASP A 184 -13.82 -21.15 -2.77
C ASP A 184 -13.26 -22.55 -2.49
N ARG A 185 -13.30 -22.96 -1.23
CA ARG A 185 -12.79 -24.27 -0.77
C ARG A 185 -13.53 -25.44 -1.42
N ARG A 186 -14.82 -25.30 -1.75
CA ARG A 186 -15.61 -26.38 -2.34
C ARG A 186 -15.18 -26.68 -3.77
N ARG A 187 -14.81 -25.67 -4.51
CA ARG A 187 -14.36 -25.76 -5.89
C ARG A 187 -12.86 -25.84 -6.04
N GLY A 188 -12.10 -25.59 -4.98
CA GLY A 188 -10.64 -25.49 -5.05
C GLY A 188 -10.16 -24.31 -5.88
N VAL A 189 -10.92 -23.20 -5.88
CA VAL A 189 -10.61 -22.00 -6.68
C VAL A 189 -10.21 -20.86 -5.76
N LEU A 190 -9.04 -20.30 -6.02
CA LEU A 190 -8.50 -19.14 -5.33
C LEU A 190 -8.61 -17.91 -6.23
N HIS A 191 -9.41 -16.93 -5.80
CA HIS A 191 -9.52 -15.64 -6.48
C HIS A 191 -8.56 -14.65 -5.85
N LEU A 192 -7.70 -14.06 -6.65
CA LEU A 192 -6.70 -13.08 -6.23
C LEU A 192 -6.85 -11.77 -7.01
N THR A 193 -6.52 -10.65 -6.35
CA THR A 193 -6.38 -9.37 -7.05
C THR A 193 -5.40 -9.47 -8.21
N LYS A 194 -5.65 -8.69 -9.26
CA LYS A 194 -4.77 -8.59 -10.44
C LYS A 194 -3.34 -8.12 -10.13
N LEU A 195 -3.09 -7.57 -8.96
CA LEU A 195 -1.74 -7.22 -8.53
C LEU A 195 -0.80 -8.43 -8.54
N TYR A 196 -1.30 -9.62 -8.20
CA TYR A 196 -0.52 -10.85 -8.26
C TYR A 196 -0.22 -11.33 -9.69
N ASP A 197 -1.04 -10.94 -10.66
CA ASP A 197 -0.83 -11.21 -12.08
C ASP A 197 0.19 -10.21 -12.67
N TRP A 198 -0.07 -8.94 -12.47
CA TRP A 198 0.76 -7.86 -13.03
C TRP A 198 2.19 -7.83 -12.48
N TYR A 199 2.35 -8.19 -11.22
CA TYR A 199 3.64 -8.17 -10.51
C TYR A 199 4.12 -9.57 -10.13
N ALA A 200 3.69 -10.60 -10.88
CA ALA A 200 4.01 -12.00 -10.59
C ALA A 200 5.52 -12.24 -10.36
N GLY A 201 6.37 -11.58 -11.14
CA GLY A 201 7.83 -11.72 -11.01
C GLY A 201 8.39 -11.32 -9.65
N ASP A 202 7.83 -10.29 -9.00
CA ASP A 202 8.30 -9.83 -7.67
C ASP A 202 7.90 -10.85 -6.57
N PHE A 203 6.71 -11.42 -6.68
CA PHE A 203 6.25 -12.48 -5.77
C PHE A 203 6.98 -13.81 -6.01
N GLU A 204 7.29 -14.12 -7.27
CA GLU A 204 8.10 -15.29 -7.64
C GLU A 204 9.54 -15.17 -7.15
N GLN A 205 10.14 -13.99 -7.25
CA GLN A 205 11.47 -13.72 -6.70
C GLN A 205 11.48 -13.92 -5.17
N ALA A 206 10.45 -13.48 -4.46
CA ALA A 206 10.37 -13.56 -3.00
C ALA A 206 10.08 -14.97 -2.48
N ALA A 207 9.32 -15.80 -3.21
CA ALA A 207 8.85 -17.10 -2.70
C ALA A 207 8.95 -18.26 -3.69
N GLY A 208 9.45 -18.03 -4.91
CA GLY A 208 9.58 -19.03 -5.97
C GLY A 208 8.32 -19.23 -6.81
N SER A 209 7.16 -18.74 -6.36
CA SER A 209 5.93 -18.62 -7.17
C SER A 209 4.89 -17.77 -6.44
N VAL A 210 3.93 -17.19 -7.17
CA VAL A 210 2.77 -16.49 -6.58
C VAL A 210 2.05 -17.40 -5.58
N TRP A 211 1.82 -18.66 -5.92
CA TRP A 211 1.17 -19.60 -5.00
C TRP A 211 1.96 -19.80 -3.69
N LYS A 212 3.26 -20.01 -3.76
CA LYS A 212 4.10 -20.16 -2.55
C LYS A 212 4.13 -18.89 -1.69
N TYR A 213 3.98 -17.73 -2.30
CA TYR A 213 3.85 -16.48 -1.57
C TYR A 213 2.51 -16.37 -0.84
N VAL A 214 1.42 -16.76 -1.49
CA VAL A 214 0.05 -16.64 -0.97
C VAL A 214 -0.29 -17.75 0.02
N ALA A 215 0.13 -18.99 -0.24
CA ALA A 215 -0.29 -20.18 0.50
C ALA A 215 -0.18 -20.07 2.05
N PRO A 216 0.89 -19.49 2.63
CA PRO A 216 0.99 -19.32 4.08
C PRO A 216 -0.03 -18.35 4.68
N ARG A 217 -0.74 -17.60 3.83
CA ARG A 217 -1.75 -16.58 4.21
C ARG A 217 -3.17 -17.05 3.97
N VAL A 218 -3.34 -18.28 3.52
CA VAL A 218 -4.64 -18.89 3.22
C VAL A 218 -5.05 -19.81 4.35
N ASP A 219 -6.03 -19.41 5.12
CA ASP A 219 -6.56 -20.24 6.19
C ASP A 219 -7.10 -21.58 5.67
N GLY A 220 -6.64 -22.67 6.29
CA GLY A 220 -7.11 -24.03 6.00
C GLY A 220 -6.67 -24.60 4.66
N VAL A 221 -5.63 -24.05 4.05
CA VAL A 221 -4.88 -24.68 2.97
C VAL A 221 -3.59 -25.25 3.52
N GLU A 222 -3.42 -26.56 3.42
CA GLU A 222 -2.14 -27.17 3.67
C GLU A 222 -1.22 -26.77 2.51
N THR A 223 -0.09 -26.14 2.82
CA THR A 223 0.92 -25.74 1.82
C THR A 223 1.48 -26.94 1.03
N ALA A 224 1.32 -28.16 1.54
CA ALA A 224 1.66 -29.43 0.91
C ALA A 224 0.51 -30.00 0.05
N GLY A 225 -0.69 -29.38 0.08
CA GLY A 225 -1.84 -29.82 -0.72
C GLY A 225 -1.72 -29.44 -2.21
N PRO A 226 -2.64 -29.93 -3.05
CA PRO A 226 -2.66 -29.57 -4.44
C PRO A 226 -2.90 -28.04 -4.60
N LYS A 227 -2.15 -27.42 -5.52
CA LYS A 227 -2.33 -26.01 -5.84
C LYS A 227 -3.76 -25.76 -6.33
N PRO A 228 -4.50 -24.77 -5.78
CA PRO A 228 -5.83 -24.41 -6.26
C PRO A 228 -5.76 -23.83 -7.69
N ASP A 229 -6.90 -23.86 -8.39
CA ASP A 229 -7.08 -23.07 -9.61
C ASP A 229 -7.09 -21.58 -9.23
N ILE A 230 -6.15 -20.80 -9.78
CA ILE A 230 -6.03 -19.35 -9.50
C ILE A 230 -6.80 -18.60 -10.56
N ARG A 231 -7.70 -17.71 -10.11
CA ARG A 231 -8.44 -16.78 -10.95
C ARG A 231 -8.23 -15.35 -10.48
N TRP A 232 -8.25 -14.43 -11.46
CA TRP A 232 -8.06 -13.02 -11.16
C TRP A 232 -9.40 -12.34 -10.90
N ILE A 233 -9.45 -11.53 -9.87
CA ILE A 233 -10.59 -10.65 -9.59
C ILE A 233 -10.50 -9.47 -10.57
N ASP A 234 -11.63 -9.07 -11.15
CA ASP A 234 -11.71 -7.91 -12.03
C ASP A 234 -11.28 -6.65 -11.27
N TYR A 235 -10.43 -5.84 -11.89
CA TYR A 235 -9.88 -4.66 -11.25
C TYR A 235 -10.80 -3.48 -11.46
N ASP A 236 -11.29 -2.92 -10.35
CA ASP A 236 -12.21 -1.79 -10.36
C ASP A 236 -11.43 -0.48 -10.46
N TRP A 237 -11.49 0.15 -11.64
CA TRP A 237 -10.82 1.41 -11.91
C TRP A 237 -11.60 2.65 -11.48
N ARG A 238 -12.79 2.51 -10.91
CA ARG A 238 -13.48 3.67 -10.32
C ARG A 238 -12.59 4.33 -9.26
N LEU A 239 -12.66 5.66 -9.18
CA LEU A 239 -11.87 6.42 -8.21
C LEU A 239 -12.18 5.93 -6.78
N ASN A 240 -11.15 5.78 -5.96
CA ASN A 240 -11.29 5.45 -4.53
C ASN A 240 -11.78 6.66 -3.70
N ASP A 241 -12.83 7.33 -4.22
CA ASP A 241 -13.52 8.43 -3.53
C ASP A 241 -14.50 7.89 -2.48
N VAL A 242 -14.69 8.63 -1.39
CA VAL A 242 -15.61 8.26 -0.30
C VAL A 242 -17.04 7.98 -0.76
N ASN A 243 -17.43 8.50 -1.94
CA ASN A 243 -18.74 8.28 -2.53
C ASN A 243 -18.82 7.01 -3.42
N ASN A 244 -17.69 6.38 -3.74
CA ASN A 244 -17.60 5.22 -4.65
C ASN A 244 -17.29 3.90 -3.92
N GLY A 245 -17.13 3.93 -2.61
CA GLY A 245 -16.83 2.74 -1.83
C GLY A 245 -17.91 1.67 -1.96
N PRO A 246 -17.61 0.37 -1.75
CA PRO A 246 -18.62 -0.66 -1.68
C PRO A 246 -19.66 -0.27 -0.63
N GLU A 247 -20.94 -0.39 -0.99
CA GLU A 247 -22.04 -0.24 -0.04
C GLU A 247 -21.81 -1.28 1.07
N GLY A 248 -21.70 -0.81 2.32
CA GLY A 248 -21.39 -1.61 3.49
C GLY A 248 -22.54 -2.54 3.92
#